data_96aeca682d0ec14f53d3fde8a8ff41b5
#
_entry.id   96aeca682d0ec14f53d3fde8a8ff41b5
#
_cell.length_a   1.000
_cell.length_b   1.000
_cell.length_c   1.000
_cell.angle_alpha   90.00
_cell.angle_beta   90.00
_cell.angle_gamma   90.00
#
_symmetry.space_group_name_H-M   'P 1'
#
loop_
_entity.id
_entity.type
_entity.pdbx_description
1 polymer ?
#
loop_
_entity_poly.entity_id
_entity_poly.type
_entity_poly.pdbx_seq_one_letter_code
_entity_poly.pdbx_strand_id
1 'polypeptide(L)'
;MRTRYRMERRALLTGGTALALTAVAGARVPLAQTLDKVSFQTNWRAQAEHGGYYQAVAAGIYRRHGIECEIRMGGPQQNPAQLLLAGRVDFIMSNGFQALNYVREGLPFLTVGAIMQKDPQVLMTHEGNGINSFEDMKGRPILIGASGRVTYWPFLKAKFGFTDEQIRPYTFNVGPFLADRMAIQQGFISSEPFAAQQAGARPRVFLIADAGYQNYQTTIDVSQRMVNEKKDLVQRFVNATIEGWSAYMKGQDVAGANAAIKRDNPEMDDAKIAYAVQVMNQAGIVASGDALTMGIGAMTEARWKSFYEGMRDVGRYPAGLDYAKAYSLEFVNKRVGLA
;
A
#
# COMPACT_ATOMS: atom_id res chain seq x y z
N MET A 1 95.25 41.47 0.39
CA MET A 1 95.08 42.53 1.45
C MET A 1 93.99 41.99 2.36
N ARG A 2 94.30 41.31 3.44
CA ARG A 2 94.39 41.78 4.84
C ARG A 2 93.19 42.75 5.17
N THR A 3 92.24 42.35 5.97
CA THR A 3 92.27 42.62 7.39
C THR A 3 91.19 41.92 8.18
N ARG A 4 91.59 41.34 9.29
CA ARG A 4 90.79 40.73 10.39
C ARG A 4 90.05 41.83 11.19
N TYR A 5 88.99 41.44 11.93
CA TYR A 5 88.72 41.73 13.35
C TYR A 5 87.39 41.06 13.68
N ARG A 6 87.32 40.27 14.60
CA ARG A 6 87.46 40.01 16.03
C ARG A 6 86.10 39.94 16.74
N MET A 7 85.93 38.80 17.39
CA MET A 7 84.81 38.41 18.28
C MET A 7 84.51 39.43 19.37
N GLU A 8 83.23 39.51 19.78
CA GLU A 8 82.88 39.56 21.18
C GLU A 8 81.66 38.72 21.52
N ARG A 9 81.75 38.09 22.67
CA ARG A 9 80.77 37.18 23.31
C ARG A 9 79.79 37.98 24.18
N ARG A 10 78.63 37.39 24.40
CA ARG A 10 77.71 37.47 25.57
C ARG A 10 76.33 38.04 25.26
N ALA A 11 75.29 37.20 25.30
CA ALA A 11 74.44 37.04 26.45
C ALA A 11 73.35 35.96 26.18
N LEU A 12 73.18 35.05 27.08
CA LEU A 12 72.08 34.12 27.25
C LEU A 12 70.80 34.94 27.51
N LEU A 13 69.72 34.60 26.77
CA LEU A 13 68.39 34.76 27.32
C LEU A 13 67.53 33.57 26.82
N THR A 14 67.10 32.84 27.81
CA THR A 14 66.12 31.75 27.76
C THR A 14 64.76 32.23 27.25
N GLY A 15 64.30 31.71 26.12
CA GLY A 15 62.94 31.93 25.63
C GLY A 15 62.32 30.56 25.31
N GLY A 16 61.47 30.09 26.20
CA GLY A 16 60.75 28.83 26.07
C GLY A 16 59.77 28.88 24.90
N THR A 17 59.96 27.99 23.92
CA THR A 17 59.04 27.74 22.81
C THR A 17 57.89 26.88 23.32
N ALA A 18 56.73 27.49 23.61
CA ALA A 18 55.51 26.79 23.86
C ALA A 18 55.03 26.14 22.53
N LEU A 19 55.16 24.82 22.42
CA LEU A 19 54.47 24.07 21.39
C LEU A 19 52.96 24.12 21.62
N ALA A 20 52.25 24.95 20.85
CA ALA A 20 50.80 24.88 20.78
C ALA A 20 50.42 23.58 20.00
N LEU A 21 50.05 22.54 20.75
CA LEU A 21 49.31 21.39 20.18
C LEU A 21 47.94 21.89 19.74
N THR A 22 47.80 22.25 18.47
CA THR A 22 46.50 22.37 17.83
C THR A 22 45.86 20.97 17.75
N ALA A 23 44.93 20.71 18.68
CA ALA A 23 44.06 19.55 18.58
C ALA A 23 43.23 19.70 17.31
N VAL A 24 43.62 18.99 16.24
CA VAL A 24 42.78 18.79 15.07
C VAL A 24 41.58 17.97 15.56
N ALA A 25 40.50 18.67 15.86
CA ALA A 25 39.21 18.04 16.08
C ALA A 25 38.88 17.29 14.77
N GLY A 26 39.14 15.98 14.76
CA GLY A 26 38.81 15.12 13.65
C GLY A 26 37.31 15.26 13.38
N ALA A 27 36.96 15.93 12.29
CA ALA A 27 35.63 15.89 11.74
C ALA A 27 35.28 14.41 11.54
N ARG A 28 34.43 13.87 12.40
CA ARG A 28 33.83 12.55 12.18
C ARG A 28 33.05 12.67 10.88
N VAL A 29 33.63 12.21 9.78
CA VAL A 29 32.91 11.95 8.53
C VAL A 29 31.82 10.98 8.95
N PRO A 30 30.52 11.33 8.81
CA PRO A 30 29.48 10.37 9.11
C PRO A 30 29.72 9.17 8.19
N LEU A 31 29.96 7.98 8.77
CA LEU A 31 29.96 6.74 8.00
C LEU A 31 28.64 6.74 7.23
N ALA A 32 28.72 6.64 5.91
CA ALA A 32 27.54 6.47 5.08
C ALA A 32 26.79 5.26 5.63
N GLN A 33 25.61 5.49 6.20
CA GLN A 33 24.77 4.42 6.73
C GLN A 33 24.49 3.46 5.59
N THR A 34 24.95 2.21 5.69
CA THR A 34 24.61 1.19 4.71
C THR A 34 23.12 0.93 4.79
N LEU A 35 22.40 1.22 3.69
CA LEU A 35 20.98 1.02 3.59
C LEU A 35 20.68 -0.46 3.34
N ASP A 36 19.68 -1.00 4.04
CA ASP A 36 19.12 -2.30 3.73
C ASP A 36 18.38 -2.25 2.39
N LYS A 37 18.75 -3.10 1.44
CA LYS A 37 18.05 -3.21 0.16
C LYS A 37 16.79 -4.04 0.34
N VAL A 38 15.67 -3.49 -0.07
CA VAL A 38 14.34 -4.10 0.03
C VAL A 38 13.63 -4.01 -1.32
N SER A 39 13.05 -5.11 -1.76
CA SER A 39 12.16 -5.17 -2.92
C SER A 39 10.70 -5.33 -2.49
N PHE A 40 9.84 -4.47 -3.02
CA PHE A 40 8.39 -4.49 -2.80
C PHE A 40 7.65 -4.68 -4.11
N GLN A 41 6.86 -5.73 -4.22
CA GLN A 41 6.07 -6.05 -5.41
C GLN A 41 4.62 -5.59 -5.23
N THR A 42 4.14 -4.68 -6.11
CA THR A 42 2.70 -4.36 -6.17
C THR A 42 1.91 -5.49 -6.85
N ASN A 43 0.62 -5.54 -6.63
CA ASN A 43 -0.25 -6.54 -7.25
C ASN A 43 -0.83 -6.10 -8.60
N TRP A 44 -0.65 -4.85 -8.97
CA TRP A 44 -1.19 -4.24 -10.19
C TRP A 44 -0.23 -3.19 -10.76
N ARG A 45 -0.57 -2.64 -11.94
CA ARG A 45 0.15 -1.53 -12.57
C ARG A 45 0.15 -0.31 -11.66
N ALA A 46 1.18 0.53 -11.79
CA ALA A 46 1.34 1.74 -10.98
C ALA A 46 0.14 2.68 -11.16
N GLN A 47 -0.42 3.12 -10.03
CA GLN A 47 -1.58 4.01 -9.98
C GLN A 47 -1.66 4.68 -8.59
N ALA A 48 -2.60 5.60 -8.39
CA ALA A 48 -2.72 6.36 -7.13
C ALA A 48 -2.96 5.47 -5.91
N GLU A 49 -3.57 4.31 -6.08
CA GLU A 49 -3.79 3.28 -5.07
C GLU A 49 -2.49 2.61 -4.57
N HIS A 50 -1.36 2.96 -5.17
CA HIS A 50 -0.01 2.61 -4.73
C HIS A 50 0.77 3.84 -4.25
N GLY A 51 0.14 5.01 -4.27
CA GLY A 51 0.79 6.32 -4.14
C GLY A 51 1.64 6.49 -2.89
N GLY A 52 1.22 5.93 -1.75
CA GLY A 52 2.00 6.03 -0.50
C GLY A 52 3.34 5.31 -0.56
N TYR A 53 3.45 4.20 -1.29
CA TYR A 53 4.74 3.52 -1.51
C TYR A 53 5.65 4.35 -2.40
N TYR A 54 5.12 4.90 -3.50
CA TYR A 54 5.85 5.81 -4.37
C TYR A 54 6.27 7.08 -3.64
N GLN A 55 5.42 7.60 -2.76
CA GLN A 55 5.73 8.76 -1.92
C GLN A 55 6.88 8.46 -0.95
N ALA A 56 6.86 7.28 -0.32
CA ALA A 56 7.92 6.88 0.59
C ALA A 56 9.29 6.75 -0.11
N VAL A 57 9.31 6.36 -1.38
CA VAL A 57 10.53 6.36 -2.20
C VAL A 57 10.91 7.78 -2.61
N ALA A 58 10.00 8.53 -3.23
CA ALA A 58 10.29 9.83 -3.84
C ALA A 58 10.70 10.90 -2.81
N ALA A 59 10.04 10.92 -1.65
CA ALA A 59 10.36 11.83 -0.55
C ALA A 59 11.51 11.33 0.37
N GLY A 60 12.16 10.22 0.00
CA GLY A 60 13.28 9.65 0.77
C GLY A 60 12.89 9.13 2.14
N ILE A 61 11.60 8.82 2.38
CA ILE A 61 11.12 8.32 3.68
C ILE A 61 11.77 6.97 3.99
N TYR A 62 11.77 6.03 3.04
CA TYR A 62 12.46 4.75 3.25
C TYR A 62 13.93 4.93 3.60
N ARG A 63 14.63 5.87 2.94
CA ARG A 63 16.05 6.15 3.23
C ARG A 63 16.26 6.68 4.65
N ARG A 64 15.35 7.53 5.15
CA ARG A 64 15.40 7.99 6.55
C ARG A 64 15.23 6.85 7.56
N HIS A 65 14.53 5.79 7.16
CA HIS A 65 14.39 4.55 7.92
C HIS A 65 15.50 3.52 7.64
N GLY A 66 16.60 3.92 6.97
CA GLY A 66 17.73 3.04 6.66
C GLY A 66 17.44 2.01 5.57
N ILE A 67 16.49 2.26 4.67
CA ILE A 67 16.04 1.34 3.64
C ILE A 67 16.23 1.96 2.26
N GLU A 68 16.79 1.18 1.32
CA GLU A 68 16.73 1.43 -0.11
C GLU A 68 15.67 0.52 -0.72
N CYS A 69 14.47 1.07 -0.99
CA CYS A 69 13.33 0.31 -1.48
C CYS A 69 13.20 0.39 -2.99
N GLU A 70 13.15 -0.78 -3.65
CA GLU A 70 12.81 -0.95 -5.05
C GLU A 70 11.33 -1.36 -5.16
N ILE A 71 10.49 -0.52 -5.77
CA ILE A 71 9.12 -0.89 -6.12
C ILE A 71 9.14 -1.61 -7.45
N ARG A 72 8.62 -2.84 -7.46
CA ARG A 72 8.39 -3.64 -8.66
C ARG A 72 6.92 -3.60 -9.01
N MET A 73 6.63 -3.02 -10.16
CA MET A 73 5.26 -2.90 -10.64
C MET A 73 4.69 -4.27 -11.01
N GLY A 74 3.49 -4.55 -10.52
CA GLY A 74 2.72 -5.74 -10.87
C GLY A 74 1.93 -5.60 -12.16
N GLY A 75 1.03 -6.55 -12.37
CA GLY A 75 0.15 -6.58 -13.52
C GLY A 75 -0.71 -7.85 -13.57
N PRO A 76 -1.65 -7.94 -14.54
CA PRO A 76 -2.65 -9.01 -14.57
C PRO A 76 -2.08 -10.42 -14.74
N GLN A 77 -0.84 -10.57 -15.20
CA GLN A 77 -0.18 -11.85 -15.43
C GLN A 77 0.83 -12.21 -14.31
N GLN A 78 0.99 -11.37 -13.30
CA GLN A 78 1.94 -11.61 -12.21
C GLN A 78 1.23 -12.17 -10.98
N ASN A 79 1.93 -13.08 -10.29
CA ASN A 79 1.50 -13.62 -9.01
C ASN A 79 2.51 -13.21 -7.92
N PRO A 80 2.25 -12.14 -7.15
CA PRO A 80 3.16 -11.67 -6.12
C PRO A 80 3.50 -12.75 -5.06
N ALA A 81 2.52 -13.59 -4.69
CA ALA A 81 2.74 -14.65 -3.70
C ALA A 81 3.77 -15.69 -4.17
N GLN A 82 3.78 -16.03 -5.46
CA GLN A 82 4.81 -16.93 -6.01
C GLN A 82 6.20 -16.28 -5.98
N LEU A 83 6.30 -14.97 -6.24
CA LEU A 83 7.57 -14.26 -6.16
C LEU A 83 8.09 -14.19 -4.73
N LEU A 84 7.21 -13.97 -3.74
CA LEU A 84 7.56 -13.98 -2.33
C LEU A 84 8.01 -15.38 -1.86
N LEU A 85 7.28 -16.43 -2.28
CA LEU A 85 7.61 -17.81 -1.95
C LEU A 85 8.99 -18.22 -2.50
N ALA A 86 9.29 -17.77 -3.72
CA ALA A 86 10.57 -18.01 -4.37
C ALA A 86 11.72 -17.12 -3.82
N GLY A 87 11.45 -16.22 -2.86
CA GLY A 87 12.44 -15.29 -2.30
C GLY A 87 12.94 -14.26 -3.32
N ARG A 88 12.16 -13.97 -4.37
CA ARG A 88 12.51 -13.01 -5.43
C ARG A 88 12.16 -11.58 -5.05
N VAL A 89 11.28 -11.42 -4.07
CA VAL A 89 10.88 -10.14 -3.47
C VAL A 89 10.79 -10.32 -1.95
N ASP A 90 10.96 -9.21 -1.22
CA ASP A 90 10.97 -9.19 0.24
C ASP A 90 9.57 -8.96 0.82
N PHE A 91 8.80 -8.07 0.20
CA PHE A 91 7.44 -7.73 0.59
C PHE A 91 6.53 -7.71 -0.65
N ILE A 92 5.27 -7.98 -0.44
CA ILE A 92 4.25 -7.89 -1.49
C ILE A 92 3.01 -7.12 -1.03
N MET A 93 2.32 -6.54 -1.99
CA MET A 93 0.99 -5.99 -1.80
C MET A 93 -0.06 -7.08 -2.03
N SER A 94 -1.02 -7.20 -1.09
CA SER A 94 -2.03 -8.25 -1.11
C SER A 94 -3.36 -7.74 -0.51
N ASN A 95 -4.15 -8.63 0.08
CA ASN A 95 -5.40 -8.33 0.77
C ASN A 95 -5.78 -9.42 1.78
N GLY A 96 -6.75 -9.14 2.64
CA GLY A 96 -7.17 -10.06 3.70
C GLY A 96 -7.71 -11.40 3.19
N PHE A 97 -8.37 -11.42 2.03
CA PHE A 97 -8.82 -12.67 1.40
C PHE A 97 -7.63 -13.57 1.04
N GLN A 98 -6.58 -13.01 0.44
CA GLN A 98 -5.38 -13.77 0.11
C GLN A 98 -4.61 -14.21 1.36
N ALA A 99 -4.54 -13.36 2.40
CA ALA A 99 -3.91 -13.72 3.66
C ALA A 99 -4.55 -14.98 4.29
N LEU A 100 -5.88 -15.09 4.27
CA LEU A 100 -6.58 -16.30 4.71
C LEU A 100 -6.34 -17.49 3.77
N ASN A 101 -6.20 -17.26 2.46
CA ASN A 101 -5.82 -18.33 1.51
C ASN A 101 -4.42 -18.88 1.83
N TYR A 102 -3.47 -18.03 2.20
CA TYR A 102 -2.11 -18.50 2.58
C TYR A 102 -2.19 -19.46 3.76
N VAL A 103 -3.00 -19.16 4.77
CA VAL A 103 -3.21 -20.09 5.90
C VAL A 103 -3.84 -21.41 5.45
N ARG A 104 -4.89 -21.34 4.58
CA ARG A 104 -5.56 -22.53 4.04
C ARG A 104 -4.60 -23.41 3.23
N GLU A 105 -3.67 -22.81 2.52
CA GLU A 105 -2.70 -23.47 1.64
C GLU A 105 -1.40 -23.82 2.35
N GLY A 106 -1.25 -23.46 3.65
CA GLY A 106 -0.05 -23.73 4.42
C GLY A 106 1.17 -22.90 3.99
N LEU A 107 0.97 -21.77 3.34
CA LEU A 107 2.06 -20.89 2.93
C LEU A 107 2.56 -20.07 4.11
N PRO A 108 3.89 -19.93 4.29
CA PRO A 108 4.50 -19.29 5.44
C PRO A 108 4.55 -17.76 5.29
N PHE A 109 3.40 -17.12 5.11
CA PHE A 109 3.27 -15.67 4.94
C PHE A 109 2.47 -15.03 6.06
N LEU A 110 2.76 -13.77 6.35
CA LEU A 110 2.07 -12.94 7.33
C LEU A 110 1.75 -11.59 6.75
N THR A 111 0.54 -11.11 7.01
CA THR A 111 0.16 -9.71 6.84
C THR A 111 0.65 -8.91 8.05
N VAL A 112 1.45 -7.87 7.80
CA VAL A 112 2.06 -7.02 8.84
C VAL A 112 1.52 -5.59 8.86
N GLY A 113 0.57 -5.27 7.97
CA GLY A 113 -0.13 -3.99 7.93
C GLY A 113 -1.23 -3.98 6.88
N ALA A 114 -2.27 -3.18 7.07
CA ALA A 114 -3.40 -3.05 6.14
C ALA A 114 -3.67 -1.58 5.82
N ILE A 115 -3.20 -1.12 4.66
CA ILE A 115 -3.27 0.29 4.29
C ILE A 115 -4.72 0.74 4.06
N MET A 116 -5.48 0.01 3.27
CA MET A 116 -6.86 0.36 2.97
C MET A 116 -7.80 -0.30 3.99
N GLN A 117 -8.47 0.55 4.75
CA GLN A 117 -9.44 0.14 5.75
C GLN A 117 -10.78 -0.27 5.15
N LYS A 118 -11.12 0.23 3.99
CA LYS A 118 -12.27 -0.23 3.21
C LYS A 118 -11.78 -0.83 1.90
N ASP A 119 -12.34 -1.96 1.53
CA ASP A 119 -12.13 -2.53 0.20
C ASP A 119 -12.74 -1.58 -0.84
N PRO A 120 -11.97 -1.04 -1.79
CA PRO A 120 -12.47 -0.06 -2.76
C PRO A 120 -13.29 -0.66 -3.91
N GLN A 121 -13.62 -1.94 -3.86
CA GLN A 121 -14.49 -2.58 -4.82
C GLN A 121 -15.90 -2.02 -4.77
N VAL A 122 -16.44 -1.73 -5.94
CA VAL A 122 -17.79 -1.18 -6.10
C VAL A 122 -18.59 -1.98 -7.11
N LEU A 123 -19.92 -1.91 -7.02
CA LEU A 123 -20.80 -2.05 -8.16
C LEU A 123 -21.22 -0.65 -8.61
N MET A 124 -21.15 -0.39 -9.90
CA MET A 124 -21.61 0.87 -10.48
C MET A 124 -22.73 0.64 -11.49
N THR A 125 -23.61 1.61 -11.59
CA THR A 125 -24.74 1.64 -12.52
C THR A 125 -24.94 3.06 -13.06
N HIS A 126 -25.80 3.25 -14.07
CA HIS A 126 -26.12 4.59 -14.54
C HIS A 126 -27.13 5.28 -13.62
N GLU A 127 -26.96 6.58 -13.41
CA GLU A 127 -27.99 7.40 -12.76
C GLU A 127 -29.30 7.33 -13.54
N GLY A 128 -30.41 7.29 -12.79
CA GLY A 128 -31.76 7.33 -13.36
C GLY A 128 -32.27 6.01 -13.94
N ASN A 129 -31.54 4.87 -13.80
CA ASN A 129 -31.98 3.56 -14.25
C ASN A 129 -32.83 2.76 -13.23
N GLY A 130 -33.27 3.41 -12.15
CA GLY A 130 -34.10 2.80 -11.13
C GLY A 130 -33.38 1.95 -10.09
N ILE A 131 -32.01 1.91 -10.11
CA ILE A 131 -31.21 1.21 -9.13
C ILE A 131 -30.71 2.22 -8.08
N ASN A 132 -31.19 2.07 -6.83
CA ASN A 132 -30.87 2.97 -5.72
C ASN A 132 -30.15 2.25 -4.58
N SER A 133 -30.17 0.91 -4.56
CA SER A 133 -29.55 0.07 -3.54
C SER A 133 -29.00 -1.23 -4.14
N PHE A 134 -28.29 -2.04 -3.34
CA PHE A 134 -27.86 -3.38 -3.78
C PHE A 134 -29.08 -4.30 -4.01
N GLU A 135 -30.15 -4.16 -3.23
CA GLU A 135 -31.36 -4.95 -3.35
C GLU A 135 -32.00 -4.79 -4.74
N ASP A 136 -31.96 -3.60 -5.32
CA ASP A 136 -32.51 -3.31 -6.67
C ASP A 136 -31.73 -4.02 -7.80
N MET A 137 -30.54 -4.52 -7.49
CA MET A 137 -29.69 -5.25 -8.46
C MET A 137 -30.03 -6.73 -8.54
N LYS A 138 -30.86 -7.25 -7.61
CA LYS A 138 -31.22 -8.67 -7.58
C LYS A 138 -31.88 -9.08 -8.89
N GLY A 139 -31.43 -10.23 -9.44
CA GLY A 139 -31.94 -10.77 -10.70
C GLY A 139 -31.47 -10.03 -11.97
N ARG A 140 -30.74 -8.91 -11.85
CA ARG A 140 -30.23 -8.16 -13.00
C ARG A 140 -28.83 -8.65 -13.39
N PRO A 141 -28.47 -8.63 -14.69
CA PRO A 141 -27.11 -8.96 -15.14
C PRO A 141 -26.07 -8.01 -14.54
N ILE A 142 -24.95 -8.56 -14.07
CA ILE A 142 -23.85 -7.80 -13.46
C ILE A 142 -22.53 -8.23 -14.09
N LEU A 143 -21.76 -7.31 -14.62
CA LEU A 143 -20.44 -7.52 -15.18
C LEU A 143 -19.42 -7.71 -14.06
N ILE A 144 -18.94 -8.94 -13.86
CA ILE A 144 -18.02 -9.33 -12.79
C ILE A 144 -16.80 -10.05 -13.37
N GLY A 145 -15.60 -9.60 -13.01
CA GLY A 145 -14.34 -10.26 -13.35
C GLY A 145 -14.07 -11.53 -12.54
N ALA A 146 -13.14 -12.35 -13.00
CA ALA A 146 -12.83 -13.64 -12.38
C ALA A 146 -12.47 -13.52 -10.88
N SER A 147 -11.69 -12.52 -10.48
CA SER A 147 -11.33 -12.29 -9.08
C SER A 147 -12.54 -11.94 -8.22
N GLY A 148 -13.44 -11.08 -8.70
CA GLY A 148 -14.66 -10.68 -7.98
C GLY A 148 -15.57 -11.86 -7.65
N ARG A 149 -15.65 -12.83 -8.57
CA ARG A 149 -16.48 -14.05 -8.38
C ARG A 149 -16.06 -14.90 -7.19
N VAL A 150 -14.78 -14.89 -6.83
CA VAL A 150 -14.25 -15.70 -5.73
C VAL A 150 -14.04 -14.89 -4.44
N THR A 151 -14.03 -13.58 -4.52
CA THR A 151 -13.81 -12.70 -3.36
C THR A 151 -15.12 -12.20 -2.77
N TYR A 152 -15.69 -11.12 -3.28
CA TYR A 152 -16.87 -10.47 -2.71
C TYR A 152 -18.21 -10.99 -3.23
N TRP A 153 -18.25 -11.67 -4.37
CA TRP A 153 -19.51 -12.22 -4.93
C TRP A 153 -20.23 -13.19 -3.99
N PRO A 154 -19.56 -14.14 -3.29
CA PRO A 154 -20.21 -15.00 -2.29
C PRO A 154 -20.86 -14.19 -1.17
N PHE A 155 -20.24 -13.10 -0.74
CA PHE A 155 -20.83 -12.19 0.24
C PHE A 155 -22.11 -11.51 -0.30
N LEU A 156 -22.07 -10.99 -1.54
CA LEU A 156 -23.25 -10.38 -2.18
C LEU A 156 -24.40 -11.39 -2.35
N LYS A 157 -24.09 -12.63 -2.73
CA LYS A 157 -25.08 -13.72 -2.80
C LYS A 157 -25.76 -13.95 -1.45
N ALA A 158 -24.99 -14.09 -0.39
CA ALA A 158 -25.53 -14.37 0.94
C ALA A 158 -26.34 -13.19 1.48
N LYS A 159 -25.87 -11.96 1.26
CA LYS A 159 -26.49 -10.78 1.85
C LYS A 159 -27.72 -10.28 1.09
N PHE A 160 -27.64 -10.27 -0.26
CA PHE A 160 -28.67 -9.65 -1.11
C PHE A 160 -29.45 -10.68 -1.96
N GLY A 161 -29.14 -11.95 -1.82
CA GLY A 161 -29.79 -13.03 -2.59
C GLY A 161 -29.47 -12.98 -4.09
N PHE A 162 -28.26 -12.52 -4.43
CA PHE A 162 -27.74 -12.60 -5.81
C PHE A 162 -27.52 -14.06 -6.20
N THR A 163 -27.53 -14.34 -7.50
CA THR A 163 -27.32 -15.69 -8.04
C THR A 163 -26.26 -15.67 -9.14
N ASP A 164 -25.65 -16.83 -9.40
CA ASP A 164 -24.58 -16.93 -10.39
C ASP A 164 -25.08 -16.68 -11.83
N GLU A 165 -26.38 -16.83 -12.08
CA GLU A 165 -27.04 -16.52 -13.36
C GLU A 165 -26.99 -15.02 -13.71
N GLN A 166 -26.78 -14.15 -12.71
CA GLN A 166 -26.60 -12.70 -12.91
C GLN A 166 -25.22 -12.37 -13.49
N ILE A 167 -24.21 -13.24 -13.33
CA ILE A 167 -22.84 -12.93 -13.73
C ILE A 167 -22.73 -12.81 -15.24
N ARG A 168 -22.12 -11.71 -15.68
CA ARG A 168 -21.61 -11.53 -17.04
C ARG A 168 -20.12 -11.29 -16.99
N PRO A 169 -19.33 -11.74 -17.97
CA PRO A 169 -17.89 -11.52 -18.01
C PRO A 169 -17.54 -10.03 -18.03
N TYR A 170 -16.62 -9.62 -17.16
CA TYR A 170 -15.99 -8.29 -17.18
C TYR A 170 -14.50 -8.43 -17.51
N THR A 171 -14.05 -7.69 -18.51
CA THR A 171 -12.69 -7.77 -19.06
C THR A 171 -11.90 -6.47 -18.87
N PHE A 172 -12.20 -5.74 -17.81
CA PHE A 172 -11.55 -4.45 -17.47
C PHE A 172 -11.72 -3.39 -18.55
N ASN A 173 -12.87 -3.39 -19.22
CA ASN A 173 -13.25 -2.42 -20.24
C ASN A 173 -14.64 -1.86 -19.92
N VAL A 174 -14.76 -0.53 -19.86
CA VAL A 174 -16.04 0.16 -19.58
C VAL A 174 -16.96 0.26 -20.80
N GLY A 175 -16.52 -0.15 -21.99
CA GLY A 175 -17.32 -0.09 -23.22
C GLY A 175 -18.70 -0.74 -23.11
N PRO A 176 -18.82 -2.00 -22.61
CA PRO A 176 -20.12 -2.63 -22.41
C PRO A 176 -21.04 -1.85 -21.45
N PHE A 177 -20.48 -1.26 -20.39
CA PHE A 177 -21.22 -0.38 -19.47
C PHE A 177 -21.75 0.88 -20.18
N LEU A 178 -20.92 1.50 -21.02
CA LEU A 178 -21.30 2.72 -21.76
C LEU A 178 -22.39 2.44 -22.82
N ALA A 179 -22.37 1.25 -23.42
CA ALA A 179 -23.33 0.85 -24.46
C ALA A 179 -24.71 0.50 -23.91
N ASP A 180 -24.83 0.08 -22.66
CA ASP A 180 -26.08 -0.33 -22.03
C ASP A 180 -26.40 0.50 -20.79
N ARG A 181 -27.41 1.34 -20.87
CA ARG A 181 -27.90 2.20 -19.77
C ARG A 181 -28.42 1.43 -18.56
N MET A 182 -28.72 0.15 -18.73
CA MET A 182 -29.16 -0.74 -17.65
C MET A 182 -28.03 -1.55 -17.05
N ALA A 183 -26.82 -1.43 -17.59
CA ALA A 183 -25.66 -2.21 -17.14
C ALA A 183 -25.34 -1.94 -15.66
N ILE A 184 -24.98 -3.03 -14.98
CA ILE A 184 -24.35 -3.01 -13.65
C ILE A 184 -22.97 -3.64 -13.83
N GLN A 185 -21.94 -2.94 -13.33
CA GLN A 185 -20.57 -3.38 -13.51
C GLN A 185 -19.77 -3.26 -12.23
N GLN A 186 -18.88 -4.22 -11.98
CA GLN A 186 -17.85 -4.03 -10.97
C GLN A 186 -16.90 -2.89 -11.35
N GLY A 187 -16.25 -2.32 -10.35
CA GLY A 187 -15.17 -1.36 -10.52
C GLY A 187 -14.38 -1.17 -9.24
N PHE A 188 -13.33 -0.40 -9.34
CA PHE A 188 -12.63 0.19 -8.22
C PHE A 188 -13.08 1.65 -8.12
N ILE A 189 -13.45 2.13 -6.94
CA ILE A 189 -14.04 3.47 -6.76
C ILE A 189 -13.18 4.59 -7.39
N SER A 190 -11.87 4.39 -7.43
CA SER A 190 -10.86 5.32 -7.94
C SER A 190 -10.55 5.19 -9.43
N SER A 191 -11.17 4.24 -10.15
CA SER A 191 -10.80 3.90 -11.54
C SER A 191 -12.00 3.92 -12.50
N GLU A 192 -12.83 2.88 -12.53
CA GLU A 192 -13.89 2.72 -13.52
C GLU A 192 -14.95 3.83 -13.49
N PRO A 193 -15.37 4.38 -12.32
CA PRO A 193 -16.30 5.50 -12.32
C PRO A 193 -15.74 6.74 -13.05
N PHE A 194 -14.44 7.03 -12.88
CA PHE A 194 -13.77 8.11 -13.59
C PHE A 194 -13.76 7.87 -15.10
N ALA A 195 -13.37 6.66 -15.53
CA ALA A 195 -13.36 6.32 -16.95
C ALA A 195 -14.75 6.46 -17.60
N ALA A 196 -15.81 6.06 -16.89
CA ALA A 196 -17.18 6.23 -17.34
C ALA A 196 -17.57 7.70 -17.40
N GLN A 197 -17.20 8.53 -16.43
CA GLN A 197 -17.46 9.98 -16.43
C GLN A 197 -16.74 10.68 -17.58
N GLN A 198 -15.48 10.35 -17.85
CA GLN A 198 -14.72 10.90 -18.97
C GLN A 198 -15.35 10.56 -20.32
N ALA A 199 -16.04 9.44 -20.42
CA ALA A 199 -16.82 9.03 -21.60
C ALA A 199 -18.26 9.60 -21.62
N GLY A 200 -18.60 10.54 -20.71
CA GLY A 200 -19.89 11.23 -20.68
C GLY A 200 -21.01 10.49 -19.94
N ALA A 201 -20.72 9.36 -19.28
CA ALA A 201 -21.71 8.68 -18.43
C ALA A 201 -21.82 9.34 -17.05
N ARG A 202 -22.91 9.06 -16.35
CA ARG A 202 -23.12 9.43 -14.95
C ARG A 202 -23.25 8.16 -14.11
N PRO A 203 -22.14 7.60 -13.61
CA PRO A 203 -22.18 6.41 -12.80
C PRO A 203 -22.67 6.72 -11.38
N ARG A 204 -23.62 5.93 -10.88
CA ARG A 204 -23.93 5.79 -9.47
C ARG A 204 -23.10 4.64 -8.91
N VAL A 205 -22.42 4.86 -7.79
CA VAL A 205 -21.43 3.94 -7.22
C VAL A 205 -21.92 3.40 -5.88
N PHE A 206 -21.80 2.09 -5.70
CA PHE A 206 -22.15 1.37 -4.47
C PHE A 206 -20.90 0.66 -3.93
N LEU A 207 -20.33 1.19 -2.84
CA LEU A 207 -19.14 0.61 -2.22
C LEU A 207 -19.52 -0.68 -1.46
N ILE A 208 -18.92 -1.80 -1.83
CA ILE A 208 -19.25 -3.11 -1.23
C ILE A 208 -18.85 -3.15 0.25
N ALA A 209 -17.79 -2.44 0.63
CA ALA A 209 -17.39 -2.30 2.02
C ALA A 209 -18.46 -1.64 2.90
N ASP A 210 -19.20 -0.65 2.37
CA ASP A 210 -20.30 0.01 3.12
C ASP A 210 -21.49 -0.93 3.31
N ALA A 211 -21.60 -1.99 2.50
CA ALA A 211 -22.53 -3.07 2.72
C ALA A 211 -22.05 -4.10 3.78
N GLY A 212 -20.90 -3.91 4.39
CA GLY A 212 -20.35 -4.77 5.45
C GLY A 212 -19.34 -5.82 4.99
N TYR A 213 -18.79 -5.71 3.78
CA TYR A 213 -17.66 -6.54 3.34
C TYR A 213 -16.37 -6.07 4.02
N GLN A 214 -15.95 -6.76 5.09
CA GLN A 214 -14.91 -6.33 6.02
C GLN A 214 -13.46 -6.64 5.57
N ASN A 215 -13.24 -6.92 4.28
CA ASN A 215 -11.92 -7.22 3.76
C ASN A 215 -10.95 -6.04 3.97
N TYR A 216 -9.75 -6.33 4.48
CA TYR A 216 -8.62 -5.42 4.40
C TYR A 216 -8.05 -5.44 2.98
N GLN A 217 -7.74 -4.27 2.41
CA GLN A 217 -7.14 -4.17 1.09
C GLN A 217 -5.79 -3.46 1.14
N THR A 218 -4.96 -3.67 0.12
CA THR A 218 -3.59 -3.11 0.08
C THR A 218 -2.82 -3.48 1.35
N THR A 219 -2.84 -4.79 1.69
CA THR A 219 -2.05 -5.30 2.80
C THR A 219 -0.57 -5.38 2.44
N ILE A 220 0.28 -5.34 3.46
CA ILE A 220 1.72 -5.57 3.38
C ILE A 220 1.96 -6.99 3.85
N ASP A 221 2.32 -7.88 2.94
CA ASP A 221 2.56 -9.27 3.26
C ASP A 221 4.05 -9.61 3.12
N VAL A 222 4.55 -10.47 4.00
CA VAL A 222 5.95 -10.82 4.14
C VAL A 222 6.09 -12.30 4.52
N SER A 223 7.25 -12.92 4.25
CA SER A 223 7.50 -14.29 4.70
C SER A 223 7.68 -14.37 6.23
N GLN A 224 7.18 -15.45 6.84
CA GLN A 224 7.40 -15.75 8.26
C GLN A 224 8.90 -15.75 8.62
N ARG A 225 9.74 -16.20 7.70
CA ARG A 225 11.20 -16.19 7.87
C ARG A 225 11.72 -14.75 8.04
N MET A 226 11.29 -13.82 7.21
CA MET A 226 11.71 -12.41 7.30
C MET A 226 11.30 -11.81 8.65
N VAL A 227 10.10 -12.11 9.13
CA VAL A 227 9.63 -11.66 10.47
C VAL A 227 10.52 -12.21 11.58
N ASN A 228 10.91 -13.47 11.51
CA ASN A 228 11.73 -14.10 12.53
C ASN A 228 13.18 -13.62 12.51
N GLU A 229 13.77 -13.47 11.32
CA GLU A 229 15.20 -13.18 11.17
C GLU A 229 15.53 -11.67 11.11
N LYS A 230 14.58 -10.84 10.61
CA LYS A 230 14.82 -9.41 10.32
C LYS A 230 13.67 -8.53 10.84
N LYS A 231 13.20 -8.80 12.03
CA LYS A 231 12.06 -8.11 12.65
C LYS A 231 12.17 -6.59 12.65
N ASP A 232 13.35 -6.06 12.94
CA ASP A 232 13.60 -4.61 12.90
C ASP A 232 13.42 -4.03 11.49
N LEU A 233 13.90 -4.73 10.46
CA LEU A 233 13.72 -4.30 9.07
C LEU A 233 12.24 -4.27 8.69
N VAL A 234 11.46 -5.28 9.10
CA VAL A 234 10.01 -5.31 8.88
C VAL A 234 9.34 -4.11 9.54
N GLN A 235 9.70 -3.80 10.79
CA GLN A 235 9.13 -2.65 11.51
C GLN A 235 9.47 -1.32 10.82
N ARG A 236 10.72 -1.12 10.43
CA ARG A 236 11.15 0.10 9.71
C ARG A 236 10.45 0.25 8.37
N PHE A 237 10.27 -0.85 7.63
CA PHE A 237 9.55 -0.84 6.36
C PHE A 237 8.08 -0.47 6.54
N VAL A 238 7.38 -1.06 7.51
CA VAL A 238 5.98 -0.75 7.83
C VAL A 238 5.83 0.71 8.24
N ASN A 239 6.68 1.21 9.15
CA ASN A 239 6.63 2.61 9.60
C ASN A 239 6.84 3.59 8.43
N ALA A 240 7.86 3.37 7.61
CA ALA A 240 8.15 4.20 6.44
C ALA A 240 7.00 4.19 5.43
N THR A 241 6.39 3.02 5.21
CA THR A 241 5.21 2.87 4.35
C THR A 241 4.03 3.69 4.89
N ILE A 242 3.74 3.60 6.18
CA ILE A 242 2.65 4.36 6.82
C ILE A 242 2.88 5.87 6.70
N GLU A 243 4.11 6.34 6.95
CA GLU A 243 4.46 7.76 6.77
C GLU A 243 4.26 8.20 5.31
N GLY A 244 4.70 7.38 4.35
CA GLY A 244 4.49 7.64 2.93
C GLY A 244 3.01 7.76 2.55
N TRP A 245 2.19 6.86 3.05
CA TRP A 245 0.74 6.91 2.83
C TRP A 245 0.09 8.11 3.51
N SER A 246 0.49 8.45 4.74
CA SER A 246 0.00 9.65 5.43
C SER A 246 0.32 10.93 4.65
N ALA A 247 1.57 11.06 4.16
CA ALA A 247 1.98 12.20 3.35
C ALA A 247 1.23 12.26 2.01
N TYR A 248 1.09 11.11 1.33
CA TYR A 248 0.41 11.03 0.03
C TYR A 248 -1.07 11.42 0.13
N MET A 249 -1.81 10.87 1.08
CA MET A 249 -3.23 11.17 1.26
C MET A 249 -3.50 12.61 1.71
N LYS A 250 -2.52 13.26 2.38
CA LYS A 250 -2.57 14.68 2.72
C LYS A 250 -2.11 15.60 1.57
N GLY A 251 -1.66 15.07 0.46
CA GLY A 251 -1.15 15.85 -0.68
C GLY A 251 0.21 16.53 -0.42
N GLN A 252 1.00 16.06 0.54
CA GLN A 252 2.26 16.68 0.93
C GLN A 252 3.39 16.29 -0.04
N ASP A 253 3.84 17.25 -0.85
CA ASP A 253 4.97 17.11 -1.79
C ASP A 253 4.89 15.84 -2.68
N VAL A 254 3.70 15.61 -3.26
CA VAL A 254 3.39 14.39 -4.02
C VAL A 254 3.88 14.40 -5.47
N ALA A 255 4.47 15.49 -5.93
CA ALA A 255 4.86 15.65 -7.34
C ALA A 255 5.84 14.55 -7.80
N GLY A 256 6.84 14.22 -6.96
CA GLY A 256 7.82 13.16 -7.25
C GLY A 256 7.17 11.77 -7.33
N ALA A 257 6.24 11.47 -6.43
CA ALA A 257 5.48 10.22 -6.43
C ALA A 257 4.61 10.08 -7.68
N ASN A 258 3.86 11.13 -8.02
CA ASN A 258 2.98 11.14 -9.18
C ASN A 258 3.78 11.05 -10.50
N ALA A 259 4.93 11.71 -10.58
CA ALA A 259 5.84 11.58 -11.73
C ALA A 259 6.36 10.12 -11.88
N ALA A 260 6.69 9.47 -10.78
CA ALA A 260 7.14 8.07 -10.79
C ALA A 260 6.01 7.11 -11.19
N ILE A 261 4.79 7.32 -10.70
CA ILE A 261 3.60 6.54 -11.11
C ILE A 261 3.37 6.67 -12.62
N LYS A 262 3.39 7.90 -13.16
CA LYS A 262 3.18 8.15 -14.61
C LYS A 262 4.32 7.59 -15.47
N ARG A 263 5.55 7.58 -14.96
CA ARG A 263 6.69 6.95 -15.65
C ARG A 263 6.52 5.43 -15.75
N ASP A 264 6.12 4.78 -14.66
CA ASP A 264 5.98 3.33 -14.58
C ASP A 264 4.69 2.84 -15.28
N ASN A 265 3.64 3.68 -15.31
CA ASN A 265 2.40 3.42 -16.02
C ASN A 265 1.97 4.63 -16.85
N PRO A 266 2.32 4.69 -18.15
CA PRO A 266 1.96 5.80 -19.03
C PRO A 266 0.44 5.98 -19.29
N GLU A 267 -0.39 5.02 -18.88
CA GLU A 267 -1.86 5.16 -18.93
C GLU A 267 -2.39 6.10 -17.83
N MET A 268 -1.55 6.46 -16.85
CA MET A 268 -1.92 7.41 -15.80
C MET A 268 -1.64 8.85 -16.22
N ASP A 269 -2.53 9.73 -15.82
CA ASP A 269 -2.40 11.18 -15.96
C ASP A 269 -2.75 11.89 -14.64
N ASP A 270 -2.53 13.21 -14.58
CA ASP A 270 -2.75 13.99 -13.37
C ASP A 270 -4.23 14.03 -12.96
N ALA A 271 -5.15 13.98 -13.92
CA ALA A 271 -6.60 14.01 -13.65
C ALA A 271 -7.06 12.69 -13.01
N LYS A 272 -6.58 11.54 -13.50
CA LYS A 272 -6.85 10.22 -12.92
C LYS A 272 -6.30 10.12 -11.49
N ILE A 273 -5.06 10.57 -11.30
CA ILE A 273 -4.41 10.55 -9.98
C ILE A 273 -5.18 11.45 -9.01
N ALA A 274 -5.51 12.67 -9.40
CA ALA A 274 -6.25 13.61 -8.56
C ALA A 274 -7.63 13.07 -8.17
N TYR A 275 -8.38 12.54 -9.14
CA TYR A 275 -9.66 11.90 -8.90
C TYR A 275 -9.54 10.74 -7.91
N ALA A 276 -8.58 9.84 -8.14
CA ALA A 276 -8.38 8.68 -7.30
C ALA A 276 -8.07 9.06 -5.84
N VAL A 277 -7.17 10.01 -5.61
CA VAL A 277 -6.85 10.51 -4.26
C VAL A 277 -8.07 11.16 -3.61
N GLN A 278 -8.81 11.98 -4.38
CA GLN A 278 -10.02 12.63 -3.89
C GLN A 278 -11.07 11.62 -3.41
N VAL A 279 -11.41 10.63 -4.23
CA VAL A 279 -12.47 9.66 -3.88
C VAL A 279 -12.03 8.70 -2.79
N MET A 280 -10.74 8.32 -2.73
CA MET A 280 -10.21 7.52 -1.62
C MET A 280 -10.33 8.26 -0.29
N ASN A 281 -10.07 9.57 -0.26
CA ASN A 281 -10.26 10.40 0.93
C ASN A 281 -11.74 10.52 1.30
N GLN A 282 -12.61 10.86 0.35
CA GLN A 282 -14.05 11.05 0.56
C GLN A 282 -14.73 9.79 1.07
N ALA A 283 -14.37 8.63 0.53
CA ALA A 283 -14.93 7.34 0.92
C ALA A 283 -14.28 6.75 2.19
N GLY A 284 -13.22 7.38 2.72
CA GLY A 284 -12.46 6.87 3.85
C GLY A 284 -11.77 5.54 3.56
N ILE A 285 -11.26 5.36 2.34
CA ILE A 285 -10.64 4.08 1.94
C ILE A 285 -9.42 3.78 2.81
N VAL A 286 -8.53 4.76 3.01
CA VAL A 286 -7.29 4.61 3.79
C VAL A 286 -7.49 5.01 5.25
N ALA A 287 -8.12 6.18 5.49
CA ALA A 287 -8.29 6.76 6.82
C ALA A 287 -9.76 6.67 7.27
N SER A 288 -10.13 5.53 7.84
CA SER A 288 -11.43 5.31 8.47
C SER A 288 -11.34 4.24 9.56
N GLY A 289 -12.40 4.03 10.32
CA GLY A 289 -12.46 3.00 11.35
C GLY A 289 -11.27 3.06 12.31
N ASP A 290 -10.62 1.93 12.52
CA ASP A 290 -9.50 1.78 13.45
C ASP A 290 -8.30 2.67 13.12
N ALA A 291 -8.10 3.00 11.84
CA ALA A 291 -6.98 3.86 11.42
C ALA A 291 -7.08 5.30 11.94
N LEU A 292 -8.27 5.78 12.29
CA LEU A 292 -8.45 7.14 12.84
C LEU A 292 -7.82 7.31 14.23
N THR A 293 -7.71 6.22 14.99
CA THR A 293 -7.16 6.23 16.35
C THR A 293 -5.83 5.51 16.46
N MET A 294 -5.61 4.49 15.64
CA MET A 294 -4.41 3.64 15.70
C MET A 294 -3.37 3.99 14.64
N GLY A 295 -3.72 4.78 13.63
CA GLY A 295 -2.88 5.14 12.49
C GLY A 295 -3.15 4.31 11.23
N ILE A 296 -2.72 4.83 10.08
CA ILE A 296 -2.77 4.11 8.80
C ILE A 296 -2.04 2.77 8.99
N GLY A 297 -2.51 1.74 8.32
CA GLY A 297 -1.97 0.38 8.46
C GLY A 297 -2.62 -0.44 9.57
N ALA A 298 -3.53 0.16 10.35
CA ALA A 298 -4.19 -0.49 11.49
C ALA A 298 -4.87 -1.81 11.12
N MET A 299 -4.75 -2.79 12.03
CA MET A 299 -5.45 -4.06 11.98
C MET A 299 -5.94 -4.43 13.38
N THR A 300 -7.08 -5.12 13.47
CA THR A 300 -7.61 -5.65 14.72
C THR A 300 -8.01 -7.11 14.58
N GLU A 301 -7.85 -7.88 15.66
CA GLU A 301 -8.31 -9.27 15.72
C GLU A 301 -9.81 -9.36 15.44
N ALA A 302 -10.60 -8.47 16.04
CA ALA A 302 -12.05 -8.44 15.88
C ALA A 302 -12.45 -8.37 14.39
N ARG A 303 -11.76 -7.54 13.61
CA ARG A 303 -12.05 -7.41 12.19
C ARG A 303 -11.57 -8.60 11.36
N TRP A 304 -10.40 -9.16 11.65
CA TRP A 304 -9.94 -10.40 11.04
C TRP A 304 -10.89 -11.55 11.29
N LYS A 305 -11.35 -11.68 12.55
CA LYS A 305 -12.35 -12.67 12.95
C LYS A 305 -13.65 -12.49 12.19
N SER A 306 -14.20 -11.26 12.19
CA SER A 306 -15.46 -10.94 11.50
C SER A 306 -15.37 -11.25 10.00
N PHE A 307 -14.26 -10.89 9.34
CA PHE A 307 -14.05 -11.20 7.93
C PHE A 307 -13.96 -12.71 7.68
N TYR A 308 -13.18 -13.44 8.49
CA TYR A 308 -13.08 -14.89 8.38
C TYR A 308 -14.44 -15.55 8.58
N GLU A 309 -15.16 -15.19 9.65
CA GLU A 309 -16.48 -15.77 9.96
C GLU A 309 -17.49 -15.51 8.82
N GLY A 310 -17.56 -14.29 8.32
CA GLY A 310 -18.42 -13.97 7.19
C GLY A 310 -18.11 -14.77 5.93
N MET A 311 -16.81 -14.98 5.65
CA MET A 311 -16.38 -15.78 4.49
C MET A 311 -16.53 -17.29 4.72
N ARG A 312 -16.39 -17.78 5.95
CA ARG A 312 -16.71 -19.16 6.36
C ARG A 312 -18.19 -19.45 6.15
N ASP A 313 -19.05 -18.57 6.59
CA ASP A 313 -20.51 -18.75 6.55
C ASP A 313 -21.05 -18.81 5.12
N VAL A 314 -20.34 -18.21 4.16
CA VAL A 314 -20.60 -18.35 2.72
C VAL A 314 -19.82 -19.49 2.05
N GLY A 315 -19.21 -20.37 2.84
CA GLY A 315 -18.53 -21.58 2.35
C GLY A 315 -17.16 -21.36 1.70
N ARG A 316 -16.51 -20.20 1.93
CA ARG A 316 -15.18 -19.91 1.34
C ARG A 316 -14.02 -20.49 2.15
N TYR A 317 -14.20 -20.65 3.46
CA TYR A 317 -13.20 -21.21 4.36
C TYR A 317 -13.80 -22.29 5.25
N PRO A 318 -13.01 -23.30 5.66
CA PRO A 318 -13.46 -24.31 6.61
C PRO A 318 -13.64 -23.73 8.02
N ALA A 319 -14.53 -24.31 8.82
CA ALA A 319 -14.83 -23.85 10.17
C ALA A 319 -13.63 -23.91 11.15
N GLY A 320 -12.60 -24.70 10.86
CA GLY A 320 -11.41 -24.85 11.72
C GLY A 320 -10.19 -24.10 11.24
N LEU A 321 -10.31 -23.19 10.26
CA LEU A 321 -9.15 -22.42 9.80
C LEU A 321 -8.64 -21.52 10.91
N ASP A 322 -7.36 -21.65 11.27
CA ASP A 322 -6.68 -20.77 12.24
C ASP A 322 -6.35 -19.41 11.59
N TYR A 323 -7.37 -18.56 11.47
CA TYR A 323 -7.22 -17.25 10.84
C TYR A 323 -6.20 -16.35 11.53
N ALA A 324 -5.88 -16.61 12.81
CA ALA A 324 -4.90 -15.80 13.53
C ALA A 324 -3.47 -15.97 12.97
N LYS A 325 -3.21 -17.05 12.22
CA LYS A 325 -1.95 -17.23 11.49
C LYS A 325 -1.81 -16.35 10.25
N ALA A 326 -2.87 -15.65 9.82
CA ALA A 326 -2.81 -14.82 8.62
C ALA A 326 -2.08 -13.48 8.85
N TYR A 327 -1.97 -13.01 10.09
CA TYR A 327 -1.51 -11.65 10.38
C TYR A 327 -0.69 -11.55 11.67
N SER A 328 0.02 -10.42 11.81
CA SER A 328 0.66 -10.01 13.05
C SER A 328 0.33 -8.56 13.36
N LEU A 329 -0.16 -8.30 14.57
CA LEU A 329 -0.44 -6.94 15.06
C LEU A 329 0.81 -6.24 15.62
N GLU A 330 1.93 -6.94 15.66
CA GLU A 330 3.15 -6.45 16.27
C GLU A 330 3.74 -5.20 15.61
N PHE A 331 3.54 -5.06 14.31
CA PHE A 331 4.18 -4.02 13.48
C PHE A 331 3.32 -2.78 13.28
N VAL A 332 2.05 -2.82 13.63
CA VAL A 332 1.05 -1.75 13.41
C VAL A 332 0.45 -1.22 14.71
N ASN A 333 -0.56 -0.37 14.62
CA ASN A 333 -1.30 0.19 15.76
C ASN A 333 -0.43 1.08 16.68
N LYS A 334 0.65 1.65 16.14
CA LYS A 334 1.64 2.47 16.87
C LYS A 334 1.47 3.96 16.65
N ARG A 335 0.35 4.38 16.06
CA ARG A 335 -0.01 5.78 15.78
C ARG A 335 1.00 6.50 14.86
N VAL A 336 1.79 5.77 14.08
CA VAL A 336 2.71 6.34 13.09
C VAL A 336 1.90 7.18 12.09
N GLY A 337 2.39 8.39 11.76
CA GLY A 337 1.73 9.31 10.83
C GLY A 337 0.45 9.98 11.34
N LEU A 338 -0.01 9.70 12.57
CA LEU A 338 -1.00 10.52 13.28
C LEU A 338 -0.26 11.70 13.91
N ALA A 339 -0.59 12.90 13.45
CA ALA A 339 -0.10 14.15 14.05
C ALA A 339 -0.83 14.43 15.37
#